data_54ec81d839bd486aea336c1a67b194ac
#
_entry.id   54ec81d839bd486aea336c1a67b194ac
#
_cell.length_a   1.000
_cell.length_b   1.000
_cell.length_c   1.000
_cell.angle_alpha   90.00
_cell.angle_beta   90.00
_cell.angle_gamma   90.00
#
_symmetry.space_group_name_H-M   'P 1'
#
loop_
_entity.id
_entity.type
_entity.pdbx_description
1 polymer ?
#
loop_
_entity_poly.entity_id
_entity_poly.type
_entity_poly.pdbx_seq_one_letter_code
_entity_poly.pdbx_strand_id
1 'polypeptide(L)'
;MIGETEQCLAFQCPIQFVVDLIGNKWTILVLRELFTGDRRTHELLEALSGISTKILTQRLRELEHHDLVERRVYAEVPPHVEYSLTAKGRQIQPVMMALHQVGSQLLEQDACICPMEQIQLVDRDYAGNP
;
A
#
# COMPACT_ATOMS: atom_id res chain seq x y z
N MET A 1 24.33 22.79 -6.79
CA MET A 1 23.25 22.54 -5.81
C MET A 1 21.92 23.01 -6.29
N ILE A 2 21.81 24.27 -6.69
CA ILE A 2 20.59 24.80 -7.27
C ILE A 2 20.23 24.02 -8.53
N GLY A 3 21.24 23.65 -9.35
CA GLY A 3 21.02 22.87 -10.55
C GLY A 3 20.44 21.50 -10.31
N GLU A 4 20.85 20.82 -9.25
CA GLU A 4 20.30 19.50 -8.90
C GLU A 4 18.84 19.61 -8.49
N THR A 5 18.50 20.63 -7.70
CA THR A 5 17.13 20.88 -7.29
C THR A 5 16.24 21.19 -8.51
N GLU A 6 16.76 22.00 -9.42
CA GLU A 6 16.03 22.31 -10.63
C GLU A 6 15.84 21.08 -11.50
N GLN A 7 16.85 20.20 -11.58
CA GLN A 7 16.74 18.95 -12.32
C GLN A 7 15.66 18.05 -11.74
N CYS A 8 15.61 17.92 -10.41
CA CYS A 8 14.57 17.14 -9.74
C CYS A 8 13.18 17.70 -10.03
N LEU A 9 13.03 19.01 -10.03
CA LEU A 9 11.74 19.63 -10.35
C LEU A 9 11.38 19.45 -11.83
N ALA A 10 12.37 19.55 -12.72
CA ALA A 10 12.13 19.44 -14.17
C ALA A 10 11.82 17.99 -14.58
N PHE A 11 12.53 17.03 -14.00
CA PHE A 11 12.42 15.61 -14.37
C PHE A 11 11.73 14.76 -13.32
N GLN A 12 11.17 15.39 -12.31
CA GLN A 12 10.41 14.75 -11.26
C GLN A 12 11.25 13.72 -10.47
N CYS A 13 11.67 14.09 -9.27
CA CYS A 13 12.44 13.21 -8.39
C CYS A 13 11.64 11.93 -8.07
N PRO A 14 12.22 10.74 -8.31
CA PRO A 14 11.51 9.49 -8.04
C PRO A 14 11.04 9.34 -6.59
N ILE A 15 11.84 9.79 -5.62
CA ILE A 15 11.46 9.72 -4.21
C ILE A 15 10.24 10.62 -3.96
N GLN A 16 10.29 11.84 -4.46
CA GLN A 16 9.18 12.78 -4.30
C GLN A 16 7.92 12.24 -4.96
N PHE A 17 8.07 11.63 -6.13
CA PHE A 17 6.94 11.04 -6.84
C PHE A 17 6.24 9.98 -5.99
N VAL A 18 7.01 9.06 -5.42
CA VAL A 18 6.43 7.98 -4.59
C VAL A 18 5.83 8.55 -3.30
N VAL A 19 6.51 9.52 -2.67
CA VAL A 19 5.99 10.15 -1.45
C VAL A 19 4.66 10.86 -1.74
N ASP A 20 4.57 11.56 -2.86
CA ASP A 20 3.30 12.20 -3.23
C ASP A 20 2.20 11.18 -3.49
N LEU A 21 2.57 10.03 -3.99
CA LEU A 21 1.63 8.97 -4.35
C LEU A 21 1.10 8.23 -3.12
N ILE A 22 1.96 7.84 -2.20
CA ILE A 22 1.61 6.96 -1.08
C ILE A 22 2.04 7.47 0.30
N GLY A 23 2.57 8.67 0.39
CA GLY A 23 3.20 9.17 1.62
C GLY A 23 2.26 9.47 2.79
N ASN A 24 0.98 9.23 2.64
CA ASN A 24 0.00 9.40 3.71
C ASN A 24 -0.05 8.15 4.58
N LYS A 25 -0.11 8.35 5.90
CA LYS A 25 -0.19 7.24 6.86
C LYS A 25 -1.26 6.22 6.50
N TRP A 26 -2.48 6.68 6.28
CA TRP A 26 -3.59 5.77 6.02
C TRP A 26 -3.47 5.09 4.66
N THR A 27 -2.92 5.77 3.65
CA THR A 27 -2.68 5.19 2.33
C THR A 27 -1.74 3.99 2.45
N ILE A 28 -0.63 4.15 3.17
CA ILE A 28 0.33 3.06 3.37
C ILE A 28 -0.31 1.90 4.11
N LEU A 29 -1.10 2.18 5.15
CA LEU A 29 -1.75 1.14 5.93
C LEU A 29 -2.83 0.40 5.13
N VAL A 30 -3.57 1.10 4.27
CA VAL A 30 -4.52 0.46 3.36
C VAL A 30 -3.79 -0.48 2.40
N LEU A 31 -2.69 -0.02 1.80
CA LEU A 31 -1.89 -0.85 0.92
C LEU A 31 -1.37 -2.10 1.63
N ARG A 32 -0.93 -1.94 2.87
CA ARG A 32 -0.49 -3.08 3.69
C ARG A 32 -1.55 -4.18 3.75
N GLU A 33 -2.80 -3.79 3.99
CA GLU A 33 -3.89 -4.76 4.07
C GLU A 33 -4.17 -5.39 2.70
N LEU A 34 -4.14 -4.60 1.64
CA LEU A 34 -4.43 -5.10 0.29
C LEU A 34 -3.34 -6.02 -0.25
N PHE A 35 -2.11 -5.91 0.25
CA PHE A 35 -1.04 -6.82 -0.15
C PHE A 35 -1.29 -8.25 0.33
N THR A 36 -2.10 -8.44 1.35
CA THR A 36 -2.43 -9.79 1.84
C THR A 36 -3.63 -10.41 1.14
N GLY A 37 -4.36 -9.64 0.37
CA GLY A 37 -5.52 -10.12 -0.38
C GLY A 37 -6.55 -9.03 -0.60
N ASP A 38 -7.55 -9.35 -1.39
CA ASP A 38 -8.63 -8.44 -1.67
C ASP A 38 -9.44 -8.17 -0.40
N ARG A 39 -9.94 -6.96 -0.24
CA ARG A 39 -10.64 -6.54 0.97
C ARG A 39 -11.91 -5.76 0.64
N ARG A 40 -12.93 -6.01 1.43
CA ARG A 40 -14.15 -5.21 1.43
C ARG A 40 -13.97 -3.99 2.33
N THR A 41 -14.80 -2.98 2.11
CA THR A 41 -14.72 -1.75 2.89
C THR A 41 -14.78 -2.01 4.40
N HIS A 42 -15.72 -2.86 4.84
CA HIS A 42 -15.86 -3.13 6.28
C HIS A 42 -14.66 -3.89 6.84
N GLU A 43 -14.03 -4.74 6.03
CA GLU A 43 -12.82 -5.45 6.45
C GLU A 43 -11.66 -4.49 6.67
N LEU A 44 -11.54 -3.48 5.81
CA LEU A 44 -10.52 -2.44 5.96
C LEU A 44 -10.79 -1.58 7.20
N LEU A 45 -12.05 -1.25 7.45
CA LEU A 45 -12.42 -0.49 8.65
C LEU A 45 -12.08 -1.25 9.92
N GLU A 46 -12.30 -2.56 9.94
CA GLU A 46 -11.96 -3.39 11.08
C GLU A 46 -10.46 -3.52 11.28
N ALA A 47 -9.71 -3.70 10.18
CA ALA A 47 -8.27 -3.88 10.25
C ALA A 47 -7.52 -2.60 10.60
N LEU A 48 -8.06 -1.45 10.21
CA LEU A 48 -7.41 -0.16 10.40
C LEU A 48 -8.06 0.61 11.54
N SER A 49 -7.74 0.20 12.75
CA SER A 49 -8.30 0.80 13.97
C SER A 49 -8.08 2.31 13.99
N GLY A 50 -9.17 3.04 14.20
CA GLY A 50 -9.12 4.50 14.29
C GLY A 50 -9.38 5.25 13.01
N ILE A 51 -9.47 4.56 11.87
CA ILE A 51 -9.81 5.25 10.61
C ILE A 51 -11.32 5.48 10.52
N SER A 52 -11.71 6.65 10.03
CA SER A 52 -13.12 6.91 9.76
C SER A 52 -13.50 6.42 8.37
N THR A 53 -14.79 6.17 8.17
CA THR A 53 -15.29 5.77 6.85
C THR A 53 -14.99 6.84 5.81
N LYS A 54 -15.08 8.10 6.20
CA LYS A 54 -14.79 9.22 5.30
C LYS A 54 -13.35 9.21 4.82
N ILE A 55 -12.40 9.03 5.75
CA ILE A 55 -10.97 9.00 5.41
C ILE A 55 -10.64 7.78 4.57
N LEU A 56 -11.16 6.61 4.95
CA LEU A 56 -10.93 5.40 4.18
C LEU A 56 -11.43 5.56 2.74
N THR A 57 -12.64 6.05 2.57
CA THR A 57 -13.21 6.27 1.24
C THR A 57 -12.34 7.23 0.43
N GLN A 58 -11.87 8.29 1.06
CA GLN A 58 -11.02 9.28 0.40
C GLN A 58 -9.69 8.66 -0.06
N ARG A 59 -9.05 7.89 0.83
CA ARG A 59 -7.77 7.24 0.48
C ARG A 59 -7.94 6.20 -0.63
N LEU A 60 -9.02 5.43 -0.58
CA LEU A 60 -9.32 4.44 -1.63
C LEU A 60 -9.57 5.10 -2.98
N ARG A 61 -10.28 6.22 -3.00
CA ARG A 61 -10.52 6.97 -4.23
C ARG A 61 -9.22 7.51 -4.82
N GLU A 62 -8.32 7.98 -3.98
CA GLU A 62 -7.01 8.47 -4.43
C GLU A 62 -6.19 7.33 -5.03
N LEU A 63 -6.16 6.18 -4.37
CA LEU A 63 -5.46 5.01 -4.87
C LEU A 63 -6.04 4.51 -6.19
N GLU A 64 -7.35 4.54 -6.31
CA GLU A 64 -8.04 4.18 -7.55
C GLU A 64 -7.72 5.17 -8.67
N HIS A 65 -7.71 6.46 -8.34
CA HIS A 65 -7.38 7.51 -9.29
C HIS A 65 -5.97 7.35 -9.85
N HIS A 66 -5.03 6.93 -9.01
CA HIS A 66 -3.64 6.69 -9.43
C HIS A 66 -3.42 5.30 -10.01
N ASP A 67 -4.48 4.54 -10.21
CA ASP A 67 -4.44 3.20 -10.79
C ASP A 67 -3.62 2.20 -9.98
N LEU A 68 -3.57 2.38 -8.68
CA LEU A 68 -2.90 1.45 -7.77
C LEU A 68 -3.86 0.41 -7.22
N VAL A 69 -5.14 0.72 -7.20
CA VAL A 69 -6.20 -0.11 -6.64
C VAL A 69 -7.35 -0.16 -7.62
N GLU A 70 -7.94 -1.33 -7.74
CA GLU A 70 -9.13 -1.58 -8.54
C GLU A 70 -10.32 -1.79 -7.63
N ARG A 71 -11.43 -1.14 -7.97
CA ARG A 71 -12.68 -1.26 -7.25
C ARG A 71 -13.62 -2.14 -8.07
N ARG A 72 -14.11 -3.22 -7.46
CA ARG A 72 -15.07 -4.11 -8.09
C ARG A 72 -16.38 -4.10 -7.33
N VAL A 73 -17.47 -3.91 -8.06
CA VAL A 73 -18.81 -3.97 -7.51
C VAL A 73 -19.43 -5.30 -7.90
N TYR A 74 -19.83 -6.06 -6.90
CA TYR A 74 -20.50 -7.36 -7.15
C TYR A 74 -21.99 -7.16 -7.03
N ALA A 75 -22.72 -7.53 -8.10
CA ALA A 75 -24.18 -7.41 -8.17
C ALA A 75 -24.82 -8.60 -7.46
N GLU A 76 -24.63 -8.65 -6.16
CA GLU A 76 -25.22 -9.65 -5.28
C GLU A 76 -26.32 -9.02 -4.44
N VAL A 77 -26.96 -9.81 -3.60
CA VAL A 77 -27.97 -9.33 -2.67
C VAL A 77 -27.55 -9.77 -1.26
N PRO A 78 -27.06 -8.85 -0.42
CA PRO A 78 -26.82 -7.42 -0.70
C PRO A 78 -25.59 -7.22 -1.59
N PRO A 79 -25.53 -6.12 -2.36
CA PRO A 79 -24.36 -5.82 -3.15
C PRO A 79 -23.17 -5.50 -2.28
N HIS A 80 -21.97 -5.83 -2.75
CA HIS A 80 -20.76 -5.49 -2.01
C HIS A 80 -19.68 -4.95 -2.95
N VAL A 81 -18.74 -4.21 -2.37
CA VAL A 81 -17.61 -3.62 -3.07
C VAL A 81 -16.34 -4.24 -2.52
N GLU A 82 -15.46 -4.62 -3.41
CA GLU A 82 -14.20 -5.24 -3.08
C GLU A 82 -13.06 -4.47 -3.74
N TYR A 83 -11.97 -4.30 -3.02
CA TYR A 83 -10.79 -3.59 -3.49
C TYR A 83 -9.62 -4.54 -3.61
N SER A 84 -8.86 -4.41 -4.70
CA SER A 84 -7.68 -5.22 -4.96
C SER A 84 -6.58 -4.36 -5.55
N LEU A 85 -5.33 -4.81 -5.39
CA LEU A 85 -4.19 -4.13 -6.00
C LEU A 85 -4.16 -4.40 -7.50
N THR A 86 -3.84 -3.36 -8.26
CA THR A 86 -3.52 -3.51 -9.68
C THR A 86 -2.08 -4.01 -9.84
N ALA A 87 -1.67 -4.33 -11.06
CA ALA A 87 -0.28 -4.66 -11.35
C ALA A 87 0.64 -3.50 -10.95
N LYS A 88 0.21 -2.27 -11.22
CA LYS A 88 0.95 -1.08 -10.83
C LYS A 88 1.04 -0.95 -9.31
N GLY A 89 -0.06 -1.23 -8.61
CA GLY A 89 -0.09 -1.20 -7.14
C GLY A 89 0.86 -2.21 -6.55
N ARG A 90 1.02 -3.38 -7.17
CA ARG A 90 1.95 -4.42 -6.69
C ARG A 90 3.41 -4.00 -6.79
N GLN A 91 3.72 -3.04 -7.65
CA GLN A 91 5.09 -2.50 -7.76
C GLN A 91 5.53 -1.76 -6.50
N ILE A 92 4.59 -1.41 -5.63
CA ILE A 92 4.90 -0.76 -4.34
C ILE A 92 5.45 -1.77 -3.32
N GLN A 93 5.35 -3.06 -3.58
CA GLN A 93 5.74 -4.10 -2.64
C GLN A 93 7.16 -3.91 -2.06
N PRO A 94 8.20 -3.62 -2.86
CA PRO A 94 9.54 -3.41 -2.29
C PRO A 94 9.59 -2.28 -1.26
N VAL A 95 8.80 -1.23 -1.45
CA VAL A 95 8.73 -0.13 -0.48
C VAL A 95 8.13 -0.63 0.84
N MET A 96 7.04 -1.38 0.76
CA MET A 96 6.37 -1.92 1.95
C MET A 96 7.29 -2.88 2.71
N MET A 97 8.01 -3.72 1.97
CA MET A 97 8.96 -4.65 2.56
C MET A 97 10.10 -3.93 3.27
N ALA A 98 10.62 -2.87 2.65
CA ALA A 98 11.68 -2.06 3.25
C ALA A 98 11.20 -1.37 4.51
N LEU A 99 9.99 -0.83 4.50
CA LEU A 99 9.39 -0.21 5.69
C LEU A 99 9.25 -1.22 6.83
N HIS A 100 8.81 -2.43 6.51
CA HIS A 100 8.67 -3.49 7.50
C HIS A 100 10.04 -3.86 8.09
N GLN A 101 11.04 -4.04 7.24
CA GLN A 101 12.38 -4.43 7.67
C GLN A 101 13.00 -3.36 8.56
N VAL A 102 12.96 -2.11 8.13
CA VAL A 102 13.53 -1.00 8.89
C VAL A 102 12.78 -0.83 10.21
N GLY A 103 11.45 -0.90 10.16
CA GLY A 103 10.64 -0.79 11.37
C GLY A 103 10.95 -1.89 12.39
N SER A 104 11.12 -3.12 11.91
CA SER A 104 11.45 -4.24 12.79
C SER A 104 12.81 -4.03 13.47
N GLN A 105 13.79 -3.55 12.73
CA GLN A 105 15.11 -3.25 13.28
C GLN A 105 15.08 -2.14 14.32
N LEU A 106 14.34 -1.07 14.01
CA LEU A 106 14.25 0.08 14.93
C LEU A 106 13.48 -0.26 16.20
N LEU A 107 12.48 -1.15 16.10
CA LEU A 107 11.72 -1.61 17.25
C LEU A 107 12.44 -2.73 18.01
N GLU A 108 13.53 -3.28 17.46
CA GLU A 108 14.24 -4.42 18.03
C GLU A 108 13.28 -5.60 18.26
N GLN A 109 12.44 -5.86 17.26
CA GLN A 109 11.35 -6.80 17.35
C GLN A 109 11.47 -7.83 16.24
N ASP A 110 11.68 -9.10 16.61
CA ASP A 110 11.82 -10.18 15.64
C ASP A 110 10.48 -10.74 15.19
N ALA A 111 9.48 -10.71 16.07
CA ALA A 111 8.15 -11.20 15.78
C ALA A 111 7.21 -10.02 15.58
N CYS A 112 6.50 -10.03 14.47
CA CYS A 112 5.59 -8.96 14.12
C CYS A 112 4.24 -9.54 13.73
N ILE A 113 3.16 -8.94 14.22
CA ILE A 113 1.80 -9.33 13.86
C ILE A 113 1.40 -8.69 12.53
N CYS A 114 2.34 -8.00 11.89
CA CYS A 114 2.09 -7.31 10.65
C CYS A 114 1.82 -8.28 9.50
N PRO A 115 0.77 -8.06 8.70
CA PRO A 115 0.47 -8.93 7.54
C PRO A 115 1.61 -9.05 6.54
N MET A 116 2.50 -8.07 6.48
CA MET A 116 3.63 -8.06 5.54
C MET A 116 4.62 -9.20 5.76
N GLU A 117 4.59 -9.82 6.92
CA GLU A 117 5.47 -10.95 7.21
C GLU A 117 5.20 -12.11 6.26
N GLN A 118 3.94 -12.37 5.97
CA GLN A 118 3.56 -13.42 5.01
C GLN A 118 4.04 -13.09 3.60
N ILE A 119 4.01 -11.82 3.24
CA ILE A 119 4.46 -11.38 1.92
C ILE A 119 5.96 -11.58 1.78
N GLN A 120 6.73 -11.35 2.84
CA GLN A 120 8.18 -11.59 2.82
C GLN A 120 8.51 -13.04 2.49
N LEU A 121 7.75 -13.97 3.04
CA LEU A 121 7.96 -15.40 2.77
C LEU A 121 7.70 -15.72 1.29
N VAL A 122 6.59 -15.20 0.76
CA VAL A 122 6.23 -15.39 -0.65
C VAL A 122 7.30 -14.76 -1.55
N ASP A 123 7.78 -13.59 -1.18
CA ASP A 123 8.77 -12.88 -1.98
C ASP A 123 10.12 -13.60 -2.01
N ARG A 124 10.49 -14.25 -0.92
CA ARG A 124 11.72 -15.06 -0.89
C ARG A 124 11.63 -16.20 -1.88
N ASP A 125 10.51 -16.89 -1.91
CA ASP A 125 10.29 -17.98 -2.85
C ASP A 125 10.33 -17.47 -4.29
N TYR A 126 9.72 -16.32 -4.52
CA TYR A 126 9.70 -15.68 -5.83
C TYR A 126 11.10 -15.19 -6.24
N ALA A 127 11.82 -14.58 -5.30
CA ALA A 127 13.15 -14.06 -5.57
C ALA A 127 14.17 -15.15 -5.85
N GLY A 128 13.95 -16.36 -5.33
CA GLY A 128 14.79 -17.49 -5.61
C GLY A 128 14.58 -18.09 -7.00
N ASN A 129 13.63 -17.53 -7.75
CA ASN A 129 13.28 -18.02 -9.09
C ASN A 129 13.37 -16.87 -10.08
N PRO A 130 14.59 -16.52 -10.52
CA PRO A 130 14.81 -15.42 -11.46
C PRO A 130 14.20 -15.67 -12.85
#